data_8ee7a48325f07259081f51e3561efee9
#
_entry.id   8ee7a48325f07259081f51e3561efee9
#
_cell.length_a   1.000
_cell.length_b   1.000
_cell.length_c   1.000
_cell.angle_alpha   90.00
_cell.angle_beta   90.00
_cell.angle_gamma   90.00
#
_symmetry.space_group_name_H-M   'P 1'
#
loop_
_entity.id
_entity.type
_entity.pdbx_description
1 polymer ?
#
loop_
_entity_poly.entity_id
_entity_poly.type
_entity_poly.pdbx_seq_one_letter_code
_entity_poly.pdbx_strand_id
1 'polypeptide(L)'
;FYAAMVDEINDEADDALEDYSELIVTRMLAGRTLPSLNSGSNNSYSIAPVDEAYASEHPRIVYYDAEVFIPEKDETEPARILTTVFQDRDGNYFELKVATPTFEKDDLLETILGWVVSLYFLLLVTIVGVTVWVLHRSMRPLYALLRWLDGYVPGRNNPPVPDDTNISEFRRLNEAAQRAADRSDELFDRQKQFIGNASHELQTPLAVLGNRLEWLLDRTELTEEQMGELFQMQRTLGGIVRLNRTLLLLTKIDNGQFPESTEVDIAGLVREQVALCEEIYESRGIACSVNCAGPLAVRMNESLASVLVANLVKNAFIHTAAGGGIRIDIEDRTLSVANDGDASLDGERIFERFYQGSKKEGSTGLGLALVNAVGRYYGLRVAYRFESGRHVFSVAWP
;
A
#
# COMPACT_ATOMS: atom_id res chain seq x y z
N PHE A 1 -28.47 33.83 17.38
CA PHE A 1 -29.68 33.71 16.56
C PHE A 1 -30.90 33.35 17.40
N TYR A 2 -30.86 32.22 18.16
CA TYR A 2 -32.00 31.79 19.00
C TYR A 2 -32.45 32.88 20.01
N ALA A 3 -31.52 33.45 20.79
CA ALA A 3 -31.82 34.48 21.75
C ALA A 3 -32.44 35.74 21.09
N ALA A 4 -31.87 36.16 19.94
CA ALA A 4 -32.41 37.32 19.20
C ALA A 4 -33.84 37.08 18.65
N MET A 5 -34.13 35.83 18.26
CA MET A 5 -35.43 35.43 17.75
C MET A 5 -36.47 35.36 18.88
N VAL A 6 -36.08 34.90 20.07
CA VAL A 6 -36.96 34.90 21.27
C VAL A 6 -37.25 36.32 21.72
N ASP A 7 -36.26 37.21 21.75
CA ASP A 7 -36.43 38.61 22.07
C ASP A 7 -37.43 39.29 21.12
N GLU A 8 -37.26 39.13 19.80
CA GLU A 8 -38.15 39.71 18.78
C GLU A 8 -39.60 39.22 18.94
N ILE A 9 -39.80 37.92 19.20
CA ILE A 9 -41.15 37.36 19.40
C ILE A 9 -41.78 37.89 20.72
N ASN A 10 -40.95 38.10 21.77
CA ASN A 10 -41.44 38.69 23.00
C ASN A 10 -41.87 40.14 22.81
N ASP A 11 -41.06 40.91 22.10
CA ASP A 11 -41.36 42.31 21.80
C ASP A 11 -42.67 42.44 20.99
N GLU A 12 -42.89 41.61 19.97
CA GLU A 12 -44.11 41.57 19.17
C GLU A 12 -45.34 41.15 20.02
N ALA A 13 -45.18 40.23 20.97
CA ALA A 13 -46.23 39.81 21.89
C ALA A 13 -46.56 40.92 22.89
N ASP A 14 -45.57 41.64 23.41
CA ASP A 14 -45.77 42.79 24.33
C ASP A 14 -46.48 43.93 23.64
N ASP A 15 -46.10 44.27 22.40
CA ASP A 15 -46.80 45.30 21.58
C ASP A 15 -48.27 44.92 21.33
N ALA A 16 -48.54 43.65 20.98
CA ALA A 16 -49.92 43.18 20.76
C ALA A 16 -50.75 43.19 22.03
N LEU A 17 -50.17 42.93 23.21
CA LEU A 17 -50.82 43.02 24.50
C LEU A 17 -51.13 44.50 24.88
N GLU A 18 -50.20 45.43 24.58
CA GLU A 18 -50.40 46.88 24.83
C GLU A 18 -51.54 47.39 24.00
N ASP A 19 -51.57 47.15 22.68
CA ASP A 19 -52.65 47.55 21.78
C ASP A 19 -54.02 47.02 22.26
N TYR A 20 -54.06 45.75 22.69
CA TYR A 20 -55.30 45.16 23.18
C TYR A 20 -55.72 45.74 24.53
N SER A 21 -54.78 46.02 25.43
CA SER A 21 -55.04 46.70 26.71
C SER A 21 -55.62 48.09 26.51
N GLU A 22 -55.04 48.89 25.59
CA GLU A 22 -55.55 50.23 25.24
C GLU A 22 -56.98 50.17 24.66
N LEU A 23 -57.25 49.17 23.82
CA LEU A 23 -58.59 48.93 23.27
C LEU A 23 -59.62 48.71 24.38
N ILE A 24 -59.31 47.86 25.39
CA ILE A 24 -60.17 47.53 26.51
C ILE A 24 -60.40 48.75 27.36
N VAL A 25 -59.35 49.48 27.76
CA VAL A 25 -59.42 50.69 28.56
C VAL A 25 -60.24 51.74 27.84
N THR A 26 -60.02 52.02 26.56
CA THR A 26 -60.75 53.02 25.76
C THR A 26 -62.21 52.68 25.65
N ARG A 27 -62.62 51.44 25.46
CA ARG A 27 -64.00 50.98 25.39
C ARG A 27 -64.73 51.17 26.73
N MET A 28 -64.09 50.80 27.82
CA MET A 28 -64.61 50.92 29.18
C MET A 28 -64.85 52.38 29.52
N LEU A 29 -63.88 53.26 29.28
CA LEU A 29 -64.00 54.70 29.48
C LEU A 29 -65.08 55.36 28.60
N ALA A 30 -65.32 54.80 27.40
CA ALA A 30 -66.41 55.29 26.50
C ALA A 30 -67.83 54.75 26.87
N GLY A 31 -67.92 53.86 27.86
CA GLY A 31 -69.24 53.23 28.25
C GLY A 31 -69.75 52.27 27.16
N ARG A 32 -68.85 51.73 26.30
CA ARG A 32 -69.18 50.77 25.24
C ARG A 32 -69.09 49.32 25.75
N THR A 33 -69.78 48.40 25.07
CA THR A 33 -69.72 47.00 25.37
C THR A 33 -68.24 46.46 25.14
N LEU A 34 -67.71 45.84 26.17
CA LEU A 34 -66.37 45.19 26.08
C LEU A 34 -66.43 44.01 25.11
N PRO A 35 -65.33 43.69 24.48
CA PRO A 35 -65.26 42.50 23.65
C PRO A 35 -65.67 41.27 24.46
N SER A 36 -66.48 40.39 23.89
CA SER A 36 -66.69 39.05 24.52
C SER A 36 -65.36 38.28 24.53
N LEU A 37 -65.11 37.47 25.55
CA LEU A 37 -63.96 36.59 25.64
C LEU A 37 -63.83 35.69 24.41
N ASN A 38 -64.89 35.54 23.59
CA ASN A 38 -64.94 34.71 22.36
C ASN A 38 -64.91 35.54 21.05
N SER A 39 -64.41 36.76 21.05
CA SER A 39 -64.46 37.66 19.86
C SER A 39 -63.39 37.35 18.81
N GLY A 40 -62.78 36.15 18.78
CA GLY A 40 -61.84 35.71 17.74
C GLY A 40 -60.36 36.14 17.93
N SER A 41 -60.06 36.78 19.07
CA SER A 41 -58.70 37.00 19.51
C SER A 41 -58.32 35.94 20.55
N ASN A 42 -57.13 35.35 20.46
CA ASN A 42 -56.58 34.39 21.46
C ASN A 42 -56.32 35.09 22.82
N ASN A 43 -56.58 36.43 22.91
CA ASN A 43 -56.30 37.22 24.11
C ASN A 43 -57.45 37.11 25.09
N SER A 44 -57.14 36.82 26.34
CA SER A 44 -58.10 36.94 27.47
C SER A 44 -57.80 38.16 28.27
N TYR A 45 -58.84 38.70 28.93
CA TYR A 45 -58.67 39.84 29.85
C TYR A 45 -59.47 39.62 31.12
N SER A 46 -59.02 40.24 32.22
CA SER A 46 -59.77 40.35 33.49
C SER A 46 -59.64 41.75 34.03
N ILE A 47 -60.75 42.27 34.60
CA ILE A 47 -60.78 43.58 35.19
C ILE A 47 -61.28 43.42 36.64
N ALA A 48 -60.47 43.91 37.57
CA ALA A 48 -60.82 43.91 39.01
C ALA A 48 -60.74 45.33 39.61
N PRO A 49 -61.69 45.73 40.45
CA PRO A 49 -61.58 46.97 41.15
C PRO A 49 -60.46 46.92 42.22
N VAL A 50 -59.69 48.01 42.34
CA VAL A 50 -58.56 48.11 43.25
C VAL A 50 -58.69 49.44 44.05
N ASP A 51 -58.00 49.49 45.17
CA ASP A 51 -58.02 50.73 46.00
C ASP A 51 -56.92 51.72 45.52
N GLU A 52 -56.99 52.95 45.98
CA GLU A 52 -56.09 54.05 45.61
C GLU A 52 -54.62 53.73 46.10
N ALA A 53 -54.46 52.98 47.20
CA ALA A 53 -53.18 52.62 47.73
C ALA A 53 -52.50 51.64 46.75
N TYR A 54 -53.17 50.59 46.28
CA TYR A 54 -52.71 49.66 45.27
C TYR A 54 -52.36 50.35 43.95
N ALA A 55 -53.23 51.27 43.49
CA ALA A 55 -53.00 52.01 42.24
C ALA A 55 -51.74 52.88 42.30
N SER A 56 -51.42 53.45 43.46
CA SER A 56 -50.19 54.26 43.63
C SER A 56 -48.90 53.43 43.70
N GLU A 57 -48.98 52.20 44.15
CA GLU A 57 -47.87 51.31 44.20
C GLU A 57 -47.55 50.63 42.84
N HIS A 58 -48.56 50.55 41.96
CA HIS A 58 -48.48 49.89 40.66
C HIS A 58 -48.76 50.82 39.46
N PRO A 59 -47.98 51.91 39.31
CA PRO A 59 -48.34 52.98 38.31
C PRO A 59 -47.86 52.66 36.91
N ARG A 60 -47.20 51.50 36.67
CA ARG A 60 -46.59 51.17 35.37
C ARG A 60 -47.16 49.87 34.82
N ILE A 61 -47.10 49.75 33.48
CA ILE A 61 -47.32 48.48 32.78
C ILE A 61 -46.22 47.46 33.19
N VAL A 62 -46.65 46.27 33.54
CA VAL A 62 -45.74 45.16 33.88
C VAL A 62 -46.05 43.96 33.01
N TYR A 63 -45.04 43.46 32.39
CA TYR A 63 -45.09 42.22 31.61
C TYR A 63 -44.43 41.06 32.38
N TYR A 64 -45.12 39.92 32.39
CA TYR A 64 -44.58 38.69 32.97
C TYR A 64 -45.19 37.46 32.35
N ASP A 65 -44.49 36.32 32.44
CA ASP A 65 -44.97 35.04 31.96
C ASP A 65 -45.62 34.28 33.15
N ALA A 66 -46.81 33.74 32.92
CA ALA A 66 -47.51 32.91 33.90
C ALA A 66 -48.43 31.88 33.22
N GLU A 67 -48.83 30.88 33.96
CA GLU A 67 -49.81 29.92 33.51
C GLU A 67 -51.22 30.49 33.65
N VAL A 68 -52.01 30.46 32.59
CA VAL A 68 -53.41 30.95 32.57
C VAL A 68 -54.32 29.78 32.21
N PHE A 69 -55.34 29.59 33.05
CA PHE A 69 -56.40 28.62 32.74
C PHE A 69 -57.36 29.20 31.68
N ILE A 70 -57.49 28.44 30.57
CA ILE A 70 -58.34 28.77 29.43
C ILE A 70 -59.65 27.98 29.56
N PRO A 71 -60.74 28.56 29.98
CA PRO A 71 -61.99 27.85 30.25
C PRO A 71 -62.59 27.12 29.03
N GLU A 72 -62.26 27.57 27.83
CA GLU A 72 -62.78 27.01 26.59
C GLU A 72 -62.13 25.71 26.18
N LYS A 73 -60.89 25.54 26.61
CA LYS A 73 -60.08 24.31 26.33
C LYS A 73 -60.00 23.39 27.53
N ASP A 74 -60.45 23.87 28.72
CA ASP A 74 -60.27 23.18 29.99
C ASP A 74 -58.79 22.82 30.30
N GLU A 75 -57.85 23.65 29.82
CA GLU A 75 -56.42 23.46 29.93
C GLU A 75 -55.74 24.72 30.49
N THR A 76 -54.59 24.51 31.16
CA THR A 76 -53.74 25.61 31.65
C THR A 76 -52.58 25.73 30.67
N GLU A 77 -52.42 26.90 30.06
CA GLU A 77 -51.39 27.17 29.08
C GLU A 77 -50.46 28.30 29.56
N PRO A 78 -49.18 28.24 29.24
CA PRO A 78 -48.26 29.35 29.49
C PRO A 78 -48.70 30.56 28.64
N ALA A 79 -48.78 31.72 29.29
CA ALA A 79 -49.21 32.96 28.64
C ALA A 79 -48.31 34.13 29.04
N ARG A 80 -48.11 35.05 28.11
CA ARG A 80 -47.52 36.36 28.37
C ARG A 80 -48.65 37.29 28.88
N ILE A 81 -48.39 37.90 30.01
CA ILE A 81 -49.46 38.78 30.69
C ILE A 81 -48.93 40.19 30.78
N LEU A 82 -49.84 41.13 30.43
CA LEU A 82 -49.70 42.55 30.68
C LEU A 82 -50.62 42.88 31.82
N THR A 83 -50.13 43.59 32.82
CA THR A 83 -50.93 44.14 33.91
C THR A 83 -50.82 45.70 33.92
N THR A 84 -51.93 46.40 33.93
CA THR A 84 -51.97 47.88 34.04
C THR A 84 -53.07 48.28 34.91
N VAL A 85 -52.95 49.47 35.56
CA VAL A 85 -53.97 50.08 36.39
C VAL A 85 -54.45 51.37 35.73
N PHE A 86 -55.76 51.54 35.66
CA PHE A 86 -56.41 52.79 35.10
C PHE A 86 -57.54 53.29 35.97
N GLN A 87 -57.92 54.58 35.84
CA GLN A 87 -58.98 55.19 36.54
C GLN A 87 -60.22 55.43 35.64
N ASP A 88 -61.45 55.14 36.13
CA ASP A 88 -62.68 55.41 35.42
C ASP A 88 -63.08 56.87 35.53
N ARG A 89 -64.20 57.24 34.88
CA ARG A 89 -64.76 58.65 34.96
C ARG A 89 -65.30 59.02 36.31
N ASP A 90 -65.64 58.05 37.13
CA ASP A 90 -66.19 58.24 38.47
C ASP A 90 -65.09 58.24 39.56
N GLY A 91 -63.86 58.15 39.17
CA GLY A 91 -62.70 58.20 40.07
C GLY A 91 -62.30 56.85 40.68
N ASN A 92 -62.91 55.75 40.26
CA ASN A 92 -62.55 54.40 40.76
C ASN A 92 -61.37 53.83 39.98
N TYR A 93 -60.51 53.10 40.70
CA TYR A 93 -59.35 52.46 40.09
C TYR A 93 -59.65 50.99 39.77
N PHE A 94 -59.13 50.54 38.60
CA PHE A 94 -59.28 49.19 38.13
C PHE A 94 -57.91 48.62 37.67
N GLU A 95 -57.60 47.36 38.01
CA GLU A 95 -56.53 46.62 37.46
C GLU A 95 -57.02 45.82 36.23
N LEU A 96 -56.37 46.02 35.12
CA LEU A 96 -56.58 45.23 33.87
C LEU A 96 -55.42 44.26 33.71
N LYS A 97 -55.69 42.95 33.57
CA LYS A 97 -54.82 41.95 33.16
C LYS A 97 -55.23 41.45 31.80
N VAL A 98 -54.28 41.45 30.84
CA VAL A 98 -54.46 40.91 29.49
C VAL A 98 -53.45 39.79 29.31
N ALA A 99 -53.85 38.65 28.79
CA ALA A 99 -53.04 37.54 28.60
C ALA A 99 -53.11 36.94 27.17
N THR A 100 -52.00 36.62 26.58
CA THR A 100 -51.87 35.90 25.28
C THR A 100 -51.19 34.57 25.49
N PRO A 101 -51.77 33.44 25.08
CA PRO A 101 -51.14 32.14 25.18
C PRO A 101 -49.82 32.08 24.37
N THR A 102 -48.79 31.47 24.94
CA THR A 102 -47.44 31.35 24.32
C THR A 102 -47.10 29.93 23.87
N PHE A 103 -48.02 28.96 24.02
CA PHE A 103 -47.77 27.54 23.69
C PHE A 103 -47.39 27.34 22.22
N GLU A 104 -47.97 28.02 21.28
CA GLU A 104 -47.62 27.90 19.84
C GLU A 104 -46.23 28.43 19.53
N LYS A 105 -45.71 29.31 20.38
CA LYS A 105 -44.43 29.96 20.24
C LYS A 105 -43.26 28.98 20.53
N ASP A 106 -43.36 28.21 21.60
CA ASP A 106 -42.31 27.27 21.99
C ASP A 106 -42.21 26.12 20.99
N ASP A 107 -43.34 25.59 20.52
CA ASP A 107 -43.40 24.55 19.51
C ASP A 107 -42.85 25.01 18.14
N LEU A 108 -43.18 26.23 17.75
CA LEU A 108 -42.64 26.85 16.51
C LEU A 108 -41.12 27.02 16.61
N LEU A 109 -40.62 27.51 17.74
CA LEU A 109 -39.20 27.72 17.96
C LEU A 109 -38.41 26.39 17.92
N GLU A 110 -38.90 25.36 18.58
CA GLU A 110 -38.27 24.05 18.58
C GLU A 110 -38.26 23.43 17.18
N THR A 111 -39.37 23.56 16.45
CA THR A 111 -39.50 23.08 15.08
C THR A 111 -38.54 23.80 14.14
N ILE A 112 -38.47 25.13 14.18
CA ILE A 112 -37.55 25.91 13.34
C ILE A 112 -36.09 25.60 13.67
N LEU A 113 -35.74 25.51 14.95
CA LEU A 113 -34.39 25.13 15.37
C LEU A 113 -34.01 23.73 14.84
N GLY A 114 -34.94 22.77 14.96
CA GLY A 114 -34.75 21.40 14.42
C GLY A 114 -34.46 21.39 12.91
N TRP A 115 -35.24 22.18 12.14
CA TRP A 115 -35.00 22.31 10.69
C TRP A 115 -33.67 22.98 10.38
N VAL A 116 -33.28 24.04 11.07
CA VAL A 116 -32.01 24.75 10.87
C VAL A 116 -30.81 23.80 11.16
N VAL A 117 -30.86 23.10 12.29
CA VAL A 117 -29.81 22.13 12.66
C VAL A 117 -29.71 20.98 11.65
N SER A 118 -30.87 20.46 11.22
CA SER A 118 -30.92 19.37 10.22
C SER A 118 -30.34 19.82 8.87
N LEU A 119 -30.69 21.03 8.42
CA LEU A 119 -30.16 21.60 7.17
C LEU A 119 -28.67 21.85 7.25
N TYR A 120 -28.18 22.36 8.37
CA TYR A 120 -26.76 22.58 8.60
C TYR A 120 -25.97 21.24 8.57
N PHE A 121 -26.50 20.21 9.23
CA PHE A 121 -25.90 18.87 9.23
C PHE A 121 -25.87 18.26 7.82
N LEU A 122 -26.97 18.36 7.07
CA LEU A 122 -27.04 17.90 5.68
C LEU A 122 -26.00 18.61 4.80
N LEU A 123 -25.85 19.92 4.97
CA LEU A 123 -24.87 20.74 4.24
C LEU A 123 -23.44 20.26 4.55
N LEU A 124 -23.14 20.06 5.83
CA LEU A 124 -21.83 19.59 6.29
C LEU A 124 -21.49 18.21 5.69
N VAL A 125 -22.42 17.26 5.76
CA VAL A 125 -22.25 15.91 5.18
C VAL A 125 -22.02 15.99 3.67
N THR A 126 -22.76 16.86 2.99
CA THR A 126 -22.63 17.05 1.54
C THR A 126 -21.26 17.62 1.19
N ILE A 127 -20.78 18.65 1.89
CA ILE A 127 -19.45 19.24 1.65
C ILE A 127 -18.35 18.20 1.87
N VAL A 128 -18.39 17.47 2.99
CA VAL A 128 -17.41 16.42 3.28
C VAL A 128 -17.45 15.32 2.23
N GLY A 129 -18.64 14.84 1.88
CA GLY A 129 -18.82 13.80 0.86
C GLY A 129 -18.26 14.20 -0.52
N VAL A 130 -18.58 15.41 -0.97
CA VAL A 130 -18.07 15.94 -2.25
C VAL A 130 -16.55 16.11 -2.19
N THR A 131 -16.02 16.64 -1.10
CA THR A 131 -14.57 16.83 -0.94
C THR A 131 -13.81 15.50 -0.99
N VAL A 132 -14.28 14.48 -0.25
CA VAL A 132 -13.69 13.15 -0.25
C VAL A 132 -13.78 12.50 -1.65
N TRP A 133 -14.94 12.63 -2.30
CA TRP A 133 -15.13 12.09 -3.65
C TRP A 133 -14.18 12.74 -4.67
N VAL A 134 -14.07 14.08 -4.66
CA VAL A 134 -13.17 14.84 -5.55
C VAL A 134 -11.72 14.45 -5.29
N LEU A 135 -11.31 14.39 -4.02
CA LEU A 135 -9.94 14.02 -3.64
C LEU A 135 -9.61 12.59 -4.11
N HIS A 136 -10.49 11.64 -3.85
CA HIS A 136 -10.29 10.23 -4.26
C HIS A 136 -10.21 10.08 -5.79
N ARG A 137 -11.08 10.79 -6.51
CA ARG A 137 -11.07 10.79 -7.98
C ARG A 137 -9.81 11.44 -8.55
N SER A 138 -9.37 12.56 -7.98
CA SER A 138 -8.19 13.30 -8.46
C SER A 138 -6.88 12.55 -8.19
N MET A 139 -6.82 11.68 -7.16
CA MET A 139 -5.63 10.89 -6.83
C MET A 139 -5.51 9.57 -7.63
N ARG A 140 -6.54 9.14 -8.34
CA ARG A 140 -6.52 7.90 -9.15
C ARG A 140 -5.32 7.81 -10.11
N PRO A 141 -4.95 8.87 -10.87
CA PRO A 141 -3.80 8.82 -11.77
C PRO A 141 -2.48 8.54 -11.04
N LEU A 142 -2.31 9.10 -9.83
CA LEU A 142 -1.12 8.85 -9.02
C LEU A 142 -1.00 7.38 -8.60
N TYR A 143 -2.10 6.76 -8.17
CA TYR A 143 -2.11 5.32 -7.84
C TYR A 143 -1.91 4.42 -9.08
N ALA A 144 -2.36 4.87 -10.25
CA ALA A 144 -2.10 4.16 -11.49
C ALA A 144 -0.61 4.19 -11.85
N LEU A 145 0.04 5.36 -11.72
CA LEU A 145 1.47 5.53 -11.93
C LEU A 145 2.29 4.70 -10.94
N LEU A 146 1.94 4.70 -9.66
CA LEU A 146 2.63 3.89 -8.64
C LEU A 146 2.56 2.40 -8.98
N ARG A 147 1.40 1.87 -9.33
CA ARG A 147 1.25 0.46 -9.75
C ARG A 147 2.05 0.13 -11.01
N TRP A 148 2.12 1.09 -11.94
CA TRP A 148 2.94 0.93 -13.15
C TRP A 148 4.43 0.87 -12.79
N LEU A 149 4.92 1.76 -11.90
CA LEU A 149 6.31 1.77 -11.42
C LEU A 149 6.67 0.47 -10.68
N ASP A 150 5.77 -0.05 -9.83
CA ASP A 150 5.97 -1.31 -9.10
C ASP A 150 6.08 -2.51 -10.05
N GLY A 151 5.42 -2.45 -11.21
CA GLY A 151 5.47 -3.50 -12.23
C GLY A 151 6.54 -3.31 -13.30
N TYR A 152 7.22 -2.16 -13.34
CA TYR A 152 8.21 -1.85 -14.35
C TYR A 152 9.49 -2.68 -14.17
N VAL A 153 9.92 -3.36 -15.22
CA VAL A 153 11.17 -4.14 -15.26
C VAL A 153 11.96 -3.73 -16.50
N PRO A 154 13.19 -3.18 -16.35
CA PRO A 154 14.01 -2.80 -17.48
C PRO A 154 14.26 -3.95 -18.46
N GLY A 155 14.17 -3.66 -19.75
CA GLY A 155 14.39 -4.64 -20.82
C GLY A 155 13.23 -5.62 -21.06
N ARG A 156 12.09 -5.48 -20.37
CA ARG A 156 10.84 -6.16 -20.70
C ARG A 156 9.95 -5.27 -21.54
N ASN A 157 9.01 -5.87 -22.28
CA ASN A 157 7.98 -5.12 -23.00
C ASN A 157 6.95 -4.58 -21.99
N ASN A 158 7.28 -3.46 -21.33
CA ASN A 158 6.39 -2.82 -20.38
C ASN A 158 5.29 -2.06 -21.13
N PRO A 159 4.03 -2.03 -20.63
CA PRO A 159 3.02 -1.17 -21.18
C PRO A 159 3.42 0.31 -20.99
N PRO A 160 2.94 1.23 -21.83
CA PRO A 160 3.21 2.66 -21.66
C PRO A 160 2.64 3.18 -20.34
N VAL A 161 3.23 4.26 -19.81
CA VAL A 161 2.71 4.92 -18.61
C VAL A 161 1.25 5.34 -18.84
N PRO A 162 0.32 5.03 -17.91
CA PRO A 162 -1.07 5.47 -18.04
C PRO A 162 -1.18 7.00 -18.07
N ASP A 163 -1.70 7.57 -19.15
CA ASP A 163 -1.86 9.04 -19.33
C ASP A 163 -3.34 9.47 -19.30
N ASP A 164 -4.12 8.87 -18.42
CA ASP A 164 -5.56 9.10 -18.29
C ASP A 164 -5.85 10.21 -17.27
N THR A 165 -5.20 11.38 -17.42
CA THR A 165 -5.33 12.50 -16.48
C THR A 165 -5.51 13.85 -17.18
N ASN A 166 -6.46 14.66 -16.66
CA ASN A 166 -6.65 16.05 -17.08
C ASN A 166 -5.86 17.05 -16.20
N ILE A 167 -5.14 16.57 -15.19
CA ILE A 167 -4.35 17.40 -14.27
C ILE A 167 -2.94 17.56 -14.86
N SER A 168 -2.56 18.79 -15.15
CA SER A 168 -1.29 19.15 -15.81
C SER A 168 -0.06 18.64 -15.06
N GLU A 169 -0.10 18.66 -13.73
CA GLU A 169 0.98 18.21 -12.84
C GLU A 169 1.20 16.69 -12.95
N PHE A 170 0.13 15.93 -12.99
CA PHE A 170 0.22 14.48 -13.16
C PHE A 170 0.64 14.10 -14.58
N ARG A 171 0.22 14.84 -15.61
CA ARG A 171 0.72 14.61 -16.97
C ARG A 171 2.22 14.83 -17.06
N ARG A 172 2.74 15.93 -16.50
CA ARG A 172 4.19 16.19 -16.43
C ARG A 172 4.95 15.11 -15.66
N LEU A 173 4.35 14.60 -14.58
CA LEU A 173 4.92 13.49 -13.81
C LEU A 173 4.96 12.19 -14.63
N ASN A 174 3.88 11.85 -15.33
CA ASN A 174 3.80 10.68 -16.22
C ASN A 174 4.83 10.76 -17.34
N GLU A 175 4.97 11.91 -18.00
CA GLU A 175 6.00 12.15 -19.00
C GLU A 175 7.42 12.02 -18.44
N ALA A 176 7.67 12.49 -17.22
CA ALA A 176 8.97 12.36 -16.58
C ALA A 176 9.26 10.89 -16.24
N ALA A 177 8.27 10.15 -15.74
CA ALA A 177 8.37 8.72 -15.46
C ALA A 177 8.63 7.91 -16.75
N GLN A 178 7.91 8.22 -17.85
CA GLN A 178 8.13 7.58 -19.15
C GLN A 178 9.55 7.84 -19.66
N ARG A 179 10.04 9.09 -19.64
CA ARG A 179 11.42 9.40 -20.05
C ARG A 179 12.46 8.69 -19.20
N ALA A 180 12.22 8.54 -17.89
CA ALA A 180 13.11 7.79 -17.00
C ALA A 180 13.13 6.29 -17.34
N ALA A 181 11.98 5.70 -17.65
CA ALA A 181 11.84 4.34 -18.10
C ALA A 181 12.53 4.10 -19.45
N ASP A 182 12.27 4.95 -20.45
CA ASP A 182 12.89 4.87 -21.77
C ASP A 182 14.43 4.92 -21.67
N ARG A 183 14.94 5.81 -20.82
CA ARG A 183 16.38 5.92 -20.57
C ARG A 183 16.95 4.67 -19.87
N SER A 184 16.18 4.10 -18.94
CA SER A 184 16.57 2.85 -18.26
C SER A 184 16.62 1.68 -19.24
N ASP A 185 15.63 1.55 -20.12
CA ASP A 185 15.60 0.52 -21.17
C ASP A 185 16.75 0.69 -22.17
N GLU A 186 17.04 1.93 -22.59
CA GLU A 186 18.18 2.21 -23.47
C GLU A 186 19.53 1.83 -22.82
N LEU A 187 19.72 2.16 -21.54
CA LEU A 187 20.93 1.79 -20.80
C LEU A 187 21.04 0.26 -20.67
N PHE A 188 19.93 -0.42 -20.42
CA PHE A 188 19.86 -1.88 -20.33
C PHE A 188 20.23 -2.53 -21.67
N ASP A 189 19.69 -2.04 -22.79
CA ASP A 189 20.01 -2.55 -24.11
C ASP A 189 21.47 -2.29 -24.50
N ARG A 190 22.00 -1.12 -24.21
CA ARG A 190 23.43 -0.80 -24.40
C ARG A 190 24.33 -1.72 -23.58
N GLN A 191 23.97 -1.97 -22.32
CA GLN A 191 24.70 -2.90 -21.46
C GLN A 191 24.69 -4.32 -22.02
N LYS A 192 23.52 -4.77 -22.51
CA LYS A 192 23.34 -6.07 -23.15
C LYS A 192 24.23 -6.23 -24.39
N GLN A 193 24.23 -5.24 -25.27
CA GLN A 193 25.07 -5.22 -26.47
C GLN A 193 26.57 -5.21 -26.11
N PHE A 194 26.97 -4.35 -25.15
CA PHE A 194 28.36 -4.28 -24.70
C PHE A 194 28.86 -5.64 -24.21
N ILE A 195 28.08 -6.33 -23.39
CA ILE A 195 28.45 -7.63 -22.84
C ILE A 195 28.52 -8.69 -23.96
N GLY A 196 27.55 -8.67 -24.88
CA GLY A 196 27.55 -9.56 -26.03
C GLY A 196 28.83 -9.39 -26.89
N ASN A 197 29.17 -8.17 -27.24
CA ASN A 197 30.34 -7.83 -28.04
C ASN A 197 31.66 -8.16 -27.29
N ALA A 198 31.77 -7.74 -26.05
CA ALA A 198 32.95 -8.01 -25.22
C ALA A 198 33.21 -9.53 -25.09
N SER A 199 32.13 -10.33 -25.07
CA SER A 199 32.25 -11.82 -25.05
C SER A 199 32.97 -12.38 -26.25
N HIS A 200 32.53 -11.96 -27.44
CA HIS A 200 33.10 -12.43 -28.69
C HIS A 200 34.55 -11.92 -28.86
N GLU A 201 34.77 -10.64 -28.52
CA GLU A 201 36.12 -10.03 -28.63
C GLU A 201 37.11 -10.62 -27.67
N LEU A 202 36.72 -11.14 -26.50
CA LEU A 202 37.60 -11.84 -25.56
C LEU A 202 37.78 -13.31 -25.90
N GLN A 203 36.78 -14.00 -26.45
CA GLN A 203 36.88 -15.41 -26.80
C GLN A 203 37.91 -15.70 -27.90
N THR A 204 37.98 -14.83 -28.90
CA THR A 204 38.86 -14.98 -30.04
C THR A 204 40.36 -14.98 -29.65
N PRO A 205 40.90 -13.95 -28.95
CA PRO A 205 42.31 -13.94 -28.56
C PRO A 205 42.66 -15.05 -27.58
N LEU A 206 41.73 -15.41 -26.66
CA LEU A 206 41.96 -16.54 -25.75
C LEU A 206 42.04 -17.90 -26.48
N ALA A 207 41.21 -18.11 -27.52
CA ALA A 207 41.29 -19.29 -28.36
C ALA A 207 42.59 -19.32 -29.16
N VAL A 208 43.03 -18.19 -29.70
CA VAL A 208 44.31 -18.08 -30.42
C VAL A 208 45.50 -18.43 -29.50
N LEU A 209 45.49 -17.90 -28.27
CA LEU A 209 46.53 -18.23 -27.27
C LEU A 209 46.50 -19.71 -26.90
N GLY A 210 45.31 -20.31 -26.73
CA GLY A 210 45.15 -21.74 -26.47
C GLY A 210 45.78 -22.59 -27.59
N ASN A 211 45.38 -22.31 -28.83
CA ASN A 211 45.90 -23.04 -29.99
C ASN A 211 47.43 -22.91 -30.14
N ARG A 212 47.97 -21.71 -29.82
CA ARG A 212 49.45 -21.53 -29.84
C ARG A 212 50.18 -22.30 -28.75
N LEU A 213 49.61 -22.41 -27.54
CA LEU A 213 50.16 -23.19 -26.46
C LEU A 213 50.10 -24.71 -26.80
N GLU A 214 48.99 -25.18 -27.35
CA GLU A 214 48.87 -26.56 -27.84
C GLU A 214 49.87 -26.86 -28.93
N TRP A 215 50.02 -25.93 -29.92
CA TRP A 215 51.02 -26.12 -31.00
C TRP A 215 52.48 -26.20 -30.46
N LEU A 216 52.82 -25.38 -29.44
CA LEU A 216 54.13 -25.42 -28.79
C LEU A 216 54.36 -26.75 -28.08
N LEU A 217 53.37 -27.26 -27.36
CA LEU A 217 53.44 -28.55 -26.65
C LEU A 217 53.57 -29.73 -27.61
N ASP A 218 52.93 -29.70 -28.77
CA ASP A 218 52.87 -30.83 -29.70
C ASP A 218 54.04 -30.87 -30.68
N ARG A 219 54.63 -29.72 -31.01
CA ARG A 219 55.53 -29.61 -32.17
C ARG A 219 56.92 -29.05 -31.86
N THR A 220 57.25 -28.80 -30.60
CA THR A 220 58.55 -28.24 -30.23
C THR A 220 59.28 -29.19 -29.30
N GLU A 221 60.59 -29.42 -29.58
CA GLU A 221 61.46 -30.15 -28.61
C GLU A 221 61.66 -29.26 -27.40
N LEU A 222 61.03 -29.63 -26.27
CA LEU A 222 61.00 -28.89 -25.02
C LEU A 222 61.81 -29.62 -23.94
N THR A 223 62.45 -28.82 -23.08
CA THR A 223 63.02 -29.38 -21.84
C THR A 223 61.88 -29.68 -20.86
N GLU A 224 62.09 -30.53 -19.85
CA GLU A 224 61.12 -30.84 -18.83
C GLU A 224 60.64 -29.57 -18.11
N GLU A 225 61.51 -28.59 -17.83
CA GLU A 225 61.19 -27.30 -17.22
C GLU A 225 60.30 -26.45 -18.11
N GLN A 226 60.62 -26.34 -19.41
CA GLN A 226 59.81 -25.63 -20.39
C GLN A 226 58.41 -26.24 -20.56
N MET A 227 58.34 -27.58 -20.57
CA MET A 227 57.06 -28.29 -20.63
C MET A 227 56.21 -28.02 -19.38
N GLY A 228 56.84 -28.02 -18.19
CA GLY A 228 56.19 -27.68 -16.94
C GLY A 228 55.56 -26.25 -16.96
N GLU A 229 56.34 -25.27 -17.44
CA GLU A 229 55.86 -23.89 -17.57
C GLU A 229 54.71 -23.75 -18.59
N LEU A 230 54.80 -24.42 -19.73
CA LEU A 230 53.72 -24.39 -20.74
C LEU A 230 52.42 -25.03 -20.22
N PHE A 231 52.52 -26.14 -19.48
CA PHE A 231 51.34 -26.72 -18.82
C PHE A 231 50.72 -25.79 -17.78
N GLN A 232 51.55 -25.06 -17.03
CA GLN A 232 51.05 -24.06 -16.08
C GLN A 232 50.37 -22.89 -16.78
N MET A 233 50.94 -22.39 -17.91
CA MET A 233 50.32 -21.37 -18.75
C MET A 233 48.97 -21.83 -19.35
N GLN A 234 48.92 -23.07 -19.86
CA GLN A 234 47.71 -23.70 -20.40
C GLN A 234 46.60 -23.80 -19.32
N ARG A 235 46.98 -24.24 -18.10
CA ARG A 235 46.07 -24.31 -16.95
C ARG A 235 45.52 -22.93 -16.58
N THR A 236 46.38 -21.92 -16.53
CA THR A 236 46.01 -20.53 -16.23
C THR A 236 45.08 -19.96 -17.31
N LEU A 237 45.40 -20.12 -18.57
CA LEU A 237 44.59 -19.75 -19.71
C LEU A 237 43.19 -20.42 -19.67
N GLY A 238 43.15 -21.73 -19.41
CA GLY A 238 41.92 -22.49 -19.22
C GLY A 238 41.04 -21.92 -18.06
N GLY A 239 41.71 -21.48 -16.99
CA GLY A 239 41.03 -20.76 -15.87
C GLY A 239 40.41 -19.46 -16.32
N ILE A 240 41.12 -18.60 -17.08
CA ILE A 240 40.64 -17.34 -17.62
C ILE A 240 39.47 -17.56 -18.58
N VAL A 241 39.54 -18.54 -19.48
CA VAL A 241 38.47 -18.90 -20.42
C VAL A 241 37.21 -19.32 -19.67
N ARG A 242 37.35 -20.20 -18.67
CA ARG A 242 36.18 -20.59 -17.83
C ARG A 242 35.58 -19.42 -17.07
N LEU A 243 36.42 -18.59 -16.45
CA LEU A 243 35.97 -17.38 -15.73
C LEU A 243 35.17 -16.47 -16.65
N ASN A 244 35.71 -16.13 -17.82
CA ASN A 244 35.07 -15.29 -18.81
C ASN A 244 33.71 -15.87 -19.26
N ARG A 245 33.66 -17.15 -19.65
CA ARG A 245 32.40 -17.83 -20.03
C ARG A 245 31.37 -17.78 -18.92
N THR A 246 31.78 -17.97 -17.66
CA THR A 246 30.88 -17.98 -16.52
C THR A 246 30.33 -16.59 -16.24
N LEU A 247 31.15 -15.52 -16.30
CA LEU A 247 30.69 -14.12 -16.13
C LEU A 247 29.72 -13.74 -17.21
N LEU A 248 29.98 -14.14 -18.46
CA LEU A 248 29.10 -13.89 -19.59
C LEU A 248 27.75 -14.60 -19.44
N LEU A 249 27.76 -15.84 -18.96
CA LEU A 249 26.54 -16.60 -18.70
C LEU A 249 25.73 -15.97 -17.59
N LEU A 250 26.37 -15.56 -16.47
CA LEU A 250 25.70 -14.81 -15.39
C LEU A 250 25.02 -13.55 -15.92
N THR A 251 25.70 -12.79 -16.75
CA THR A 251 25.15 -11.56 -17.31
C THR A 251 23.98 -11.82 -18.27
N LYS A 252 24.07 -12.91 -19.09
CA LYS A 252 22.95 -13.33 -19.94
C LYS A 252 21.72 -13.75 -19.13
N ILE A 253 21.92 -14.42 -17.98
CA ILE A 253 20.84 -14.81 -17.06
C ILE A 253 20.21 -13.57 -16.43
N ASP A 254 21.03 -12.66 -15.85
CA ASP A 254 20.56 -11.44 -15.22
C ASP A 254 19.77 -10.54 -16.21
N ASN A 255 20.15 -10.58 -17.49
CA ASN A 255 19.51 -9.85 -18.58
C ASN A 255 18.32 -10.58 -19.25
N GLY A 256 17.87 -11.70 -18.69
CA GLY A 256 16.69 -12.39 -19.20
C GLY A 256 16.84 -13.00 -20.62
N GLN A 257 18.04 -13.34 -21.07
CA GLN A 257 18.31 -13.75 -22.45
C GLN A 257 18.03 -15.24 -22.76
N PHE A 258 17.20 -15.92 -21.95
CA PHE A 258 16.83 -17.32 -22.12
C PHE A 258 15.29 -17.48 -22.22
N PRO A 259 14.65 -16.97 -23.28
CA PRO A 259 13.19 -17.02 -23.40
C PRO A 259 12.65 -18.44 -23.65
N GLU A 260 13.47 -19.34 -24.21
CA GLU A 260 13.08 -20.70 -24.52
C GLU A 260 12.97 -21.54 -23.24
N SER A 261 11.88 -22.29 -23.12
CA SER A 261 11.58 -23.13 -21.98
C SER A 261 10.94 -24.42 -22.46
N THR A 262 11.62 -25.54 -22.19
CA THR A 262 11.18 -26.91 -22.53
C THR A 262 10.94 -27.71 -21.27
N GLU A 263 10.33 -28.87 -21.39
CA GLU A 263 10.24 -29.84 -20.28
C GLU A 263 11.55 -30.56 -20.14
N VAL A 264 12.17 -30.47 -18.95
CA VAL A 264 13.52 -31.02 -18.68
C VAL A 264 13.44 -32.00 -17.51
N ASP A 265 14.01 -33.21 -17.65
CA ASP A 265 14.15 -34.19 -16.58
C ASP A 265 15.40 -33.90 -15.74
N ILE A 266 15.21 -33.25 -14.58
CA ILE A 266 16.29 -32.95 -13.64
C ILE A 266 16.95 -34.24 -13.10
N ALA A 267 16.16 -35.28 -12.86
CA ALA A 267 16.69 -36.54 -12.36
C ALA A 267 17.62 -37.23 -13.39
N GLY A 268 17.29 -37.13 -14.69
CA GLY A 268 18.16 -37.56 -15.78
C GLY A 268 19.47 -36.79 -15.81
N LEU A 269 19.40 -35.44 -15.75
CA LEU A 269 20.59 -34.57 -15.71
C LEU A 269 21.49 -34.86 -14.49
N VAL A 270 20.90 -35.11 -13.32
CA VAL A 270 21.68 -35.45 -12.11
C VAL A 270 22.45 -36.75 -12.32
N ARG A 271 21.80 -37.82 -12.81
CA ARG A 271 22.44 -39.10 -13.07
C ARG A 271 23.60 -38.97 -14.06
N GLU A 272 23.40 -38.22 -15.14
CA GLU A 272 24.44 -37.98 -16.14
C GLU A 272 25.64 -37.21 -15.53
N GLN A 273 25.40 -36.16 -14.78
CA GLN A 273 26.48 -35.38 -14.15
C GLN A 273 27.21 -36.15 -13.05
N VAL A 274 26.53 -37.00 -12.28
CA VAL A 274 27.14 -37.86 -11.28
C VAL A 274 28.08 -38.87 -11.95
N ALA A 275 27.62 -39.59 -12.99
CA ALA A 275 28.44 -40.55 -13.72
C ALA A 275 29.73 -39.90 -14.27
N LEU A 276 29.60 -38.69 -14.86
CA LEU A 276 30.76 -37.93 -15.34
C LEU A 276 31.73 -37.56 -14.19
N CYS A 277 31.21 -37.11 -13.04
CA CYS A 277 32.04 -36.75 -11.90
C CYS A 277 32.67 -37.96 -11.24
N GLU A 278 32.01 -39.12 -11.16
CA GLU A 278 32.59 -40.38 -10.65
C GLU A 278 33.79 -40.81 -11.47
N GLU A 279 33.70 -40.72 -12.81
CA GLU A 279 34.84 -41.02 -13.69
C GLU A 279 36.01 -40.06 -13.47
N ILE A 280 35.76 -38.74 -13.43
CA ILE A 280 36.80 -37.71 -13.27
C ILE A 280 37.49 -37.79 -11.89
N TYR A 281 36.74 -38.12 -10.84
CA TYR A 281 37.25 -38.16 -9.46
C TYR A 281 37.43 -39.58 -8.91
N GLU A 282 37.47 -40.60 -9.76
CA GLU A 282 37.63 -42.02 -9.38
C GLU A 282 38.79 -42.24 -8.41
N SER A 283 39.93 -41.60 -8.66
CA SER A 283 41.12 -41.70 -7.83
C SER A 283 40.95 -41.21 -6.39
N ARG A 284 39.89 -40.46 -6.09
CA ARG A 284 39.63 -39.94 -4.75
C ARG A 284 38.75 -40.87 -3.91
N GLY A 285 38.17 -41.93 -4.48
CA GLY A 285 37.35 -42.91 -3.76
C GLY A 285 36.13 -42.31 -3.06
N ILE A 286 35.49 -41.31 -3.65
CA ILE A 286 34.30 -40.65 -3.08
C ILE A 286 33.09 -41.56 -3.29
N ALA A 287 32.35 -41.85 -2.21
CA ALA A 287 31.11 -42.61 -2.28
C ALA A 287 29.93 -41.67 -2.61
N CYS A 288 29.30 -41.88 -3.76
CA CYS A 288 28.11 -41.08 -4.14
C CYS A 288 26.85 -41.94 -4.13
N SER A 289 25.78 -41.44 -3.52
CA SER A 289 24.46 -42.08 -3.52
C SER A 289 23.41 -41.12 -4.09
N VAL A 290 22.63 -41.63 -5.05
CA VAL A 290 21.52 -40.86 -5.65
C VAL A 290 20.19 -41.52 -5.32
N ASN A 291 19.37 -40.88 -4.55
CA ASN A 291 18.03 -41.30 -4.20
C ASN A 291 17.02 -40.45 -4.97
N CYS A 292 16.18 -41.08 -5.75
CA CYS A 292 15.18 -40.40 -6.56
C CYS A 292 13.84 -41.09 -6.35
N ALA A 293 12.88 -40.39 -5.72
CA ALA A 293 11.53 -40.95 -5.48
C ALA A 293 10.68 -41.02 -6.76
N GLY A 294 11.11 -40.32 -7.83
CA GLY A 294 10.45 -40.32 -9.13
C GLY A 294 11.09 -39.32 -10.10
N PRO A 295 10.63 -39.25 -11.36
CA PRO A 295 11.13 -38.27 -12.31
C PRO A 295 10.72 -36.83 -11.85
N LEU A 296 11.66 -35.90 -11.93
CA LEU A 296 11.43 -34.49 -11.70
C LEU A 296 11.47 -33.74 -13.03
N ALA A 297 10.31 -33.67 -13.70
CA ALA A 297 10.12 -32.88 -14.91
C ALA A 297 9.76 -31.44 -14.56
N VAL A 298 10.51 -30.46 -15.10
CA VAL A 298 10.33 -29.05 -14.86
C VAL A 298 10.43 -28.25 -16.16
N ARG A 299 9.72 -27.15 -16.25
CA ARG A 299 9.76 -26.31 -17.44
C ARG A 299 10.81 -25.21 -17.31
N MET A 300 11.92 -25.37 -18.02
CA MET A 300 13.02 -24.39 -18.02
C MET A 300 13.90 -24.55 -19.27
N ASN A 301 14.84 -23.63 -19.47
CA ASN A 301 15.83 -23.78 -20.54
C ASN A 301 16.80 -24.93 -20.19
N GLU A 302 16.97 -25.86 -21.11
CA GLU A 302 17.77 -27.07 -20.92
C GLU A 302 19.24 -26.77 -20.56
N SER A 303 19.85 -25.76 -21.22
CA SER A 303 21.23 -25.35 -20.91
C SER A 303 21.33 -24.76 -19.49
N LEU A 304 20.35 -24.00 -19.00
CA LEU A 304 20.38 -23.48 -17.64
C LEU A 304 20.09 -24.56 -16.60
N ALA A 305 19.24 -25.54 -16.89
CA ALA A 305 19.05 -26.73 -16.06
C ALA A 305 20.36 -27.53 -15.90
N SER A 306 21.02 -27.81 -17.02
CA SER A 306 22.29 -28.48 -17.02
C SER A 306 23.39 -27.74 -16.24
N VAL A 307 23.47 -26.42 -16.41
CA VAL A 307 24.40 -25.55 -15.66
C VAL A 307 24.11 -25.58 -14.15
N LEU A 308 22.85 -25.52 -13.74
CA LEU A 308 22.45 -25.58 -12.34
C LEU A 308 22.87 -26.91 -11.71
N VAL A 309 22.49 -28.03 -12.33
CA VAL A 309 22.78 -29.37 -11.83
C VAL A 309 24.31 -29.62 -11.81
N ALA A 310 25.01 -29.28 -12.90
CA ALA A 310 26.43 -29.45 -13.00
C ALA A 310 27.20 -28.68 -11.92
N ASN A 311 26.82 -27.45 -11.61
CA ASN A 311 27.48 -26.67 -10.57
C ASN A 311 27.25 -27.24 -9.17
N LEU A 312 26.06 -27.76 -8.86
CA LEU A 312 25.78 -28.38 -7.57
C LEU A 312 26.55 -29.70 -7.40
N VAL A 313 26.43 -30.58 -8.37
CA VAL A 313 27.11 -31.89 -8.33
C VAL A 313 28.63 -31.73 -8.29
N LYS A 314 29.18 -30.92 -9.19
CA LYS A 314 30.64 -30.67 -9.26
C LYS A 314 31.15 -30.00 -7.98
N ASN A 315 30.40 -29.09 -7.38
CA ASN A 315 30.75 -28.47 -6.10
C ASN A 315 30.91 -29.56 -5.01
N ALA A 316 29.96 -30.49 -4.92
CA ALA A 316 30.01 -31.57 -3.95
C ALA A 316 31.29 -32.45 -4.16
N PHE A 317 31.61 -32.86 -5.39
CA PHE A 317 32.79 -33.67 -5.66
C PHE A 317 34.12 -32.92 -5.41
N ILE A 318 34.21 -31.63 -5.74
CA ILE A 318 35.40 -30.80 -5.49
C ILE A 318 35.68 -30.66 -4.01
N HIS A 319 34.63 -30.42 -3.22
CA HIS A 319 34.78 -30.06 -1.82
C HIS A 319 34.74 -31.23 -0.85
N THR A 320 34.28 -32.42 -1.26
CA THR A 320 34.37 -33.64 -0.46
C THR A 320 35.85 -34.11 -0.34
N ALA A 321 36.27 -34.54 0.83
CA ALA A 321 37.59 -35.14 1.02
C ALA A 321 37.67 -36.50 0.34
N ALA A 322 38.92 -37.01 0.09
CA ALA A 322 39.11 -38.36 -0.42
C ALA A 322 38.53 -39.41 0.56
N GLY A 323 37.77 -40.37 0.06
CA GLY A 323 37.04 -41.36 0.86
C GLY A 323 35.76 -40.85 1.53
N GLY A 324 35.40 -39.57 1.32
CA GLY A 324 34.17 -38.97 1.87
C GLY A 324 32.91 -39.34 1.09
N GLY A 325 31.75 -38.90 1.59
CA GLY A 325 30.45 -39.25 1.05
C GLY A 325 29.69 -38.04 0.44
N ILE A 326 28.98 -38.33 -0.65
CA ILE A 326 28.00 -37.42 -1.28
C ILE A 326 26.65 -38.13 -1.29
N ARG A 327 25.62 -37.39 -0.92
CA ARG A 327 24.23 -37.83 -1.00
C ARG A 327 23.39 -36.86 -1.80
N ILE A 328 22.68 -37.33 -2.79
CA ILE A 328 21.82 -36.55 -3.65
C ILE A 328 20.39 -37.11 -3.51
N ASP A 329 19.48 -36.32 -3.04
CA ASP A 329 18.06 -36.67 -2.86
C ASP A 329 17.18 -35.79 -3.77
N ILE A 330 16.24 -36.45 -4.47
CA ILE A 330 15.21 -35.76 -5.28
C ILE A 330 13.86 -36.20 -4.75
N GLU A 331 13.20 -35.32 -4.03
CA GLU A 331 11.91 -35.55 -3.38
C GLU A 331 11.07 -34.23 -3.33
N ASP A 332 9.77 -34.36 -3.45
CA ASP A 332 8.81 -33.22 -3.34
C ASP A 332 9.22 -31.99 -4.18
N ARG A 333 9.60 -32.21 -5.44
CA ARG A 333 10.09 -31.16 -6.36
C ARG A 333 11.34 -30.42 -5.84
N THR A 334 12.14 -31.06 -5.00
CA THR A 334 13.35 -30.49 -4.43
C THR A 334 14.54 -31.37 -4.77
N LEU A 335 15.60 -30.77 -5.31
CA LEU A 335 16.91 -31.36 -5.45
C LEU A 335 17.78 -30.95 -4.26
N SER A 336 18.26 -31.90 -3.49
CA SER A 336 19.20 -31.69 -2.38
C SER A 336 20.52 -32.42 -2.66
N VAL A 337 21.63 -31.69 -2.60
CA VAL A 337 22.96 -32.21 -2.75
C VAL A 337 23.70 -31.99 -1.43
N ALA A 338 24.05 -33.11 -0.76
CA ALA A 338 24.73 -33.07 0.52
C ALA A 338 26.15 -33.68 0.35
N ASN A 339 27.17 -33.04 0.89
CA ASN A 339 28.52 -33.50 0.93
C ASN A 339 29.15 -33.33 2.29
N ASP A 340 30.07 -34.22 2.67
CA ASP A 340 30.78 -34.16 3.94
C ASP A 340 31.61 -32.86 4.05
N GLY A 341 31.65 -32.28 5.25
CA GLY A 341 32.38 -31.05 5.54
C GLY A 341 32.68 -30.87 7.01
N ASP A 342 33.72 -30.09 7.34
CA ASP A 342 34.25 -29.96 8.71
C ASP A 342 33.59 -28.79 9.48
N ALA A 343 33.14 -27.74 8.80
CA ALA A 343 32.59 -26.55 9.44
C ALA A 343 31.55 -25.86 8.56
N SER A 344 30.57 -25.18 9.20
CA SER A 344 29.56 -24.36 8.50
C SER A 344 30.23 -23.25 7.70
N LEU A 345 29.69 -22.99 6.50
CA LEU A 345 30.03 -21.82 5.70
C LEU A 345 29.08 -20.65 5.99
N ASP A 346 29.49 -19.46 5.59
CA ASP A 346 28.63 -18.27 5.69
C ASP A 346 27.45 -18.39 4.70
N GLY A 347 26.27 -18.75 5.21
CA GLY A 347 25.07 -19.02 4.43
C GLY A 347 24.55 -17.83 3.64
N GLU A 348 24.84 -16.60 4.08
CA GLU A 348 24.42 -15.39 3.39
C GLU A 348 25.34 -15.09 2.20
N ARG A 349 26.65 -15.31 2.37
CA ARG A 349 27.67 -14.94 1.38
C ARG A 349 28.02 -16.04 0.41
N ILE A 350 27.68 -17.30 0.70
CA ILE A 350 28.10 -18.46 -0.13
C ILE A 350 27.60 -18.39 -1.57
N PHE A 351 26.54 -17.63 -1.84
CA PHE A 351 25.98 -17.39 -3.16
C PHE A 351 26.46 -16.09 -3.83
N GLU A 352 27.32 -15.30 -3.14
CA GLU A 352 27.93 -14.12 -3.72
C GLU A 352 28.98 -14.49 -4.79
N ARG A 353 29.17 -13.61 -5.77
CA ARG A 353 30.19 -13.78 -6.81
C ARG A 353 31.57 -13.69 -6.19
N PHE A 354 32.47 -14.61 -6.61
CA PHE A 354 33.85 -14.70 -6.14
C PHE A 354 34.03 -15.10 -4.67
N TYR A 355 32.96 -15.41 -3.96
CA TYR A 355 33.10 -15.95 -2.61
C TYR A 355 33.64 -17.36 -2.61
N GLN A 356 34.66 -17.61 -1.80
CA GLN A 356 35.29 -18.90 -1.61
C GLN A 356 35.48 -19.17 -0.12
N GLY A 357 34.74 -20.09 0.46
CA GLY A 357 34.90 -20.49 1.88
C GLY A 357 36.25 -21.20 2.15
N SER A 358 36.81 -21.84 1.16
CA SER A 358 38.18 -22.39 1.19
C SER A 358 38.82 -22.20 -0.19
N LYS A 359 40.08 -21.71 -0.21
CA LYS A 359 40.86 -21.57 -1.44
C LYS A 359 41.31 -22.94 -1.94
N LYS A 360 40.50 -23.63 -2.74
CA LYS A 360 40.95 -24.83 -3.49
C LYS A 360 41.34 -24.42 -4.90
N GLU A 361 42.46 -25.01 -5.37
CA GLU A 361 42.95 -24.79 -6.74
C GLU A 361 41.88 -25.10 -7.78
N GLY A 362 41.63 -24.15 -8.69
CA GLY A 362 40.63 -24.29 -9.76
C GLY A 362 39.20 -23.88 -9.42
N SER A 363 38.92 -23.44 -8.18
CA SER A 363 37.64 -22.84 -7.80
C SER A 363 37.61 -21.35 -8.13
N THR A 364 36.60 -20.89 -8.87
CA THR A 364 36.45 -19.47 -9.25
C THR A 364 35.52 -18.71 -8.33
N GLY A 365 34.78 -19.37 -7.42
CA GLY A 365 33.76 -18.77 -6.58
C GLY A 365 32.52 -18.30 -7.36
N LEU A 366 32.30 -18.80 -8.59
CA LEU A 366 31.17 -18.42 -9.43
C LEU A 366 30.10 -19.52 -9.59
N GLY A 367 30.41 -20.79 -9.22
CA GLY A 367 29.50 -21.91 -9.44
C GLY A 367 28.17 -21.76 -8.66
N LEU A 368 28.24 -21.45 -7.36
CA LEU A 368 27.05 -21.24 -6.54
C LEU A 368 26.35 -19.91 -6.87
N ALA A 369 27.09 -18.90 -7.31
CA ALA A 369 26.49 -17.67 -7.84
C ALA A 369 25.64 -17.92 -9.10
N LEU A 370 26.10 -18.86 -9.99
CA LEU A 370 25.29 -19.33 -11.13
C LEU A 370 24.03 -20.06 -10.68
N VAL A 371 24.13 -20.96 -9.72
CA VAL A 371 22.97 -21.67 -9.16
C VAL A 371 21.93 -20.66 -8.63
N ASN A 372 22.37 -19.66 -7.88
CA ASN A 372 21.50 -18.61 -7.36
C ASN A 372 20.90 -17.71 -8.46
N ALA A 373 21.67 -17.36 -9.50
CA ALA A 373 21.19 -16.58 -10.62
C ALA A 373 20.09 -17.33 -11.41
N VAL A 374 20.29 -18.62 -11.69
CA VAL A 374 19.27 -19.48 -12.32
C VAL A 374 18.06 -19.61 -11.40
N GLY A 375 18.28 -19.79 -10.09
CA GLY A 375 17.21 -19.83 -9.10
C GLY A 375 16.34 -18.57 -9.14
N ARG A 376 16.92 -17.38 -9.09
CA ARG A 376 16.20 -16.10 -9.19
C ARG A 376 15.46 -15.94 -10.52
N TYR A 377 16.07 -16.37 -11.62
CA TYR A 377 15.49 -16.27 -12.96
C TYR A 377 14.18 -17.07 -13.09
N TYR A 378 14.13 -18.26 -12.49
CA TYR A 378 12.95 -19.15 -12.51
C TYR A 378 12.10 -19.11 -11.24
N GLY A 379 12.41 -18.23 -10.27
CA GLY A 379 11.69 -18.18 -9.01
C GLY A 379 11.85 -19.41 -8.12
N LEU A 380 12.98 -20.12 -8.27
CA LEU A 380 13.30 -21.30 -7.45
C LEU A 380 13.78 -20.87 -6.07
N ARG A 381 13.50 -21.68 -5.05
CA ARG A 381 14.06 -21.47 -3.72
C ARG A 381 15.40 -22.21 -3.61
N VAL A 382 16.50 -21.44 -3.60
CA VAL A 382 17.86 -21.96 -3.37
C VAL A 382 18.21 -21.75 -1.91
N ALA A 383 18.70 -22.78 -1.23
CA ALA A 383 19.08 -22.73 0.18
C ALA A 383 20.34 -23.52 0.48
N TYR A 384 21.04 -23.13 1.55
CA TYR A 384 22.17 -23.81 2.11
C TYR A 384 21.93 -24.07 3.60
N ARG A 385 22.32 -25.27 4.06
CA ARG A 385 22.34 -25.67 5.46
C ARG A 385 23.58 -26.48 5.77
N PHE A 386 24.02 -26.46 7.03
CA PHE A 386 25.05 -27.34 7.55
C PHE A 386 24.44 -28.18 8.66
N GLU A 387 24.33 -29.47 8.42
CA GLU A 387 23.67 -30.40 9.34
C GLU A 387 24.48 -31.71 9.41
N SER A 388 24.68 -32.23 10.62
CA SER A 388 25.33 -33.53 10.88
C SER A 388 26.70 -33.69 10.19
N GLY A 389 27.52 -32.62 10.14
CA GLY A 389 28.82 -32.65 9.48
C GLY A 389 28.74 -32.63 7.95
N ARG A 390 27.64 -32.16 7.36
CA ARG A 390 27.44 -32.08 5.92
C ARG A 390 26.98 -30.70 5.47
N HIS A 391 27.54 -30.28 4.35
CA HIS A 391 27.01 -29.14 3.59
C HIS A 391 25.84 -29.62 2.73
N VAL A 392 24.66 -29.04 2.91
CA VAL A 392 23.44 -29.37 2.15
C VAL A 392 23.01 -28.15 1.33
N PHE A 393 23.06 -28.31 0.01
CA PHE A 393 22.56 -27.35 -0.95
C PHE A 393 21.23 -27.85 -1.52
N SER A 394 20.19 -27.06 -1.46
CA SER A 394 18.88 -27.47 -1.97
C SER A 394 18.31 -26.44 -2.95
N VAL A 395 17.63 -26.97 -3.96
CA VAL A 395 16.86 -26.18 -4.95
C VAL A 395 15.46 -26.76 -5.03
N ALA A 396 14.45 -25.93 -4.69
CA ALA A 396 13.05 -26.31 -4.75
C ALA A 396 12.33 -25.55 -5.87
N TRP A 397 11.58 -26.29 -6.68
CA TRP A 397 10.71 -25.76 -7.72
C TRP A 397 9.31 -25.51 -7.15
N PRO A 398 8.62 -24.41 -7.57
CA PRO A 398 7.26 -24.09 -7.13
C PRO A 398 6.23 -25.15 -7.51
#